data_12315707a4b546e9ed1abb549022e58a
#
_entry.id   12315707a4b546e9ed1abb549022e58a
#
_cell.length_a   1.000
_cell.length_b   1.000
_cell.length_c   1.000
_cell.angle_alpha   90.00
_cell.angle_beta   90.00
_cell.angle_gamma   90.00
#
_symmetry.space_group_name_H-M   'P 1'
#
loop_
_entity.id
_entity.type
_entity.pdbx_description
1 polymer ?
#
loop_
_entity_poly.entity_id
_entity_poly.type
_entity_poly.pdbx_seq_one_letter_code
_entity_poly.pdbx_strand_id
1 'polypeptide(L)'
;MKEEDLSAIKRYPIVEYLERKGIKPVRRTPAYALYCSPLREETHPSFKVDTEKNLWIDYAEGRGGSIIDLCMRIEGCTLSEAIRRLGQTTPDATAYSSRNDFAPNNSQLVMAANGARRLISISDTLPPYLQEYLTKVRGIDLERAMPFLKCINYEVKGRRY
;
A
#
# COMPACT_ATOMS: atom_id res chain seq x y z
N MET A 1 6.67 -3.10 -11.97
CA MET A 1 6.24 -1.71 -11.84
C MET A 1 7.49 -0.89 -11.63
N LYS A 2 7.75 0.08 -12.47
CA LYS A 2 8.96 0.90 -12.39
C LYS A 2 8.82 1.88 -11.23
N GLU A 3 9.93 2.26 -10.61
CA GLU A 3 9.98 3.23 -9.50
C GLU A 3 9.46 4.61 -9.95
N GLU A 4 9.62 4.90 -11.23
CA GLU A 4 9.10 6.09 -11.91
C GLU A 4 7.56 6.16 -11.90
N ASP A 5 6.88 5.03 -12.06
CA ASP A 5 5.40 4.94 -12.05
C ASP A 5 4.84 5.26 -10.67
N LEU A 6 5.48 4.79 -9.59
CA LEU A 6 5.10 5.10 -8.21
C LEU A 6 5.32 6.56 -7.87
N SER A 7 6.40 7.14 -8.38
CA SER A 7 6.71 8.56 -8.18
C SER A 7 5.68 9.46 -8.86
N ALA A 8 5.23 9.10 -10.07
CA ALA A 8 4.17 9.81 -10.78
C ALA A 8 2.84 9.75 -10.02
N ILE A 9 2.46 8.57 -9.52
CA ILE A 9 1.23 8.39 -8.72
C ILE A 9 1.29 9.20 -7.43
N LYS A 10 2.42 9.23 -6.73
CA LYS A 10 2.60 10.00 -5.49
C LYS A 10 2.52 11.51 -5.72
N ARG A 11 2.78 12.00 -6.93
CA ARG A 11 2.64 13.42 -7.30
C ARG A 11 1.19 13.84 -7.54
N TYR A 12 0.27 12.90 -7.73
CA TYR A 12 -1.14 13.22 -7.92
C TYR A 12 -1.67 13.97 -6.69
N PRO A 13 -2.22 15.20 -6.84
CA PRO A 13 -2.59 16.02 -5.70
C PRO A 13 -3.70 15.41 -4.86
N ILE A 14 -3.46 15.24 -3.56
CA ILE A 14 -4.45 14.70 -2.62
C ILE A 14 -5.72 15.57 -2.60
N VAL A 15 -5.57 16.88 -2.72
CA VAL A 15 -6.70 17.80 -2.77
C VAL A 15 -7.61 17.52 -3.96
N GLU A 16 -7.05 17.30 -5.14
CA GLU A 16 -7.80 16.94 -6.35
C GLU A 16 -8.48 15.59 -6.24
N TYR A 17 -7.80 14.61 -5.64
CA TYR A 17 -8.39 13.30 -5.35
C TYR A 17 -9.62 13.40 -4.45
N LEU A 18 -9.54 14.20 -3.38
CA LEU A 18 -10.66 14.41 -2.47
C LEU A 18 -11.81 15.18 -3.14
N GLU A 19 -11.51 16.20 -3.94
CA GLU A 19 -12.50 16.96 -4.71
C GLU A 19 -13.28 16.06 -5.69
N ARG A 20 -12.59 15.16 -6.39
CA ARG A 20 -13.25 14.16 -7.27
C ARG A 20 -14.15 13.19 -6.51
N LYS A 21 -13.86 12.91 -5.24
CA LYS A 21 -14.73 12.13 -4.34
C LYS A 21 -15.88 12.94 -3.75
N GLY A 22 -16.00 14.23 -4.10
CA GLY A 22 -17.02 15.12 -3.55
C GLY A 22 -16.71 15.64 -2.14
N ILE A 23 -15.49 15.38 -1.63
CA ILE A 23 -15.06 15.80 -0.29
C ILE A 23 -14.45 17.20 -0.40
N LYS A 24 -15.14 18.18 0.19
CA LYS A 24 -14.74 19.58 0.13
C LYS A 24 -13.95 19.98 1.39
N PRO A 25 -12.93 20.83 1.26
CA PRO A 25 -12.22 21.35 2.42
C PRO A 25 -13.09 22.33 3.21
N VAL A 26 -13.00 22.26 4.53
CA VAL A 26 -13.58 23.27 5.44
C VAL A 26 -12.78 24.57 5.37
N ARG A 27 -11.46 24.47 5.20
CA ARG A 27 -10.55 25.60 5.02
C ARG A 27 -9.45 25.22 4.05
N ARG A 28 -9.13 26.15 3.13
CA ARG A 28 -8.03 25.99 2.17
C ARG A 28 -7.12 27.21 2.20
N THR A 29 -5.83 26.97 2.21
CA THR A 29 -4.76 27.96 2.07
C THR A 29 -3.77 27.47 1.00
N PRO A 30 -2.85 28.30 0.52
CA PRO A 30 -1.82 27.83 -0.41
C PRO A 30 -0.97 26.67 0.12
N ALA A 31 -0.67 26.65 1.43
CA ALA A 31 0.19 25.64 2.05
C ALA A 31 -0.54 24.38 2.52
N TYR A 32 -1.83 24.47 2.82
CA TYR A 32 -2.59 23.32 3.32
C TYR A 32 -4.10 23.45 3.09
N ALA A 33 -4.77 22.32 3.12
CA ALA A 33 -6.22 22.20 3.17
C ALA A 33 -6.66 21.40 4.39
N LEU A 34 -7.73 21.84 5.07
CA LEU A 34 -8.28 21.20 6.27
C LEU A 34 -9.67 20.67 5.97
N TYR A 35 -9.92 19.41 6.34
CA TYR A 35 -11.16 18.69 6.09
C TYR A 35 -11.71 18.09 7.38
N CYS A 36 -13.01 17.79 7.42
CA CYS A 36 -13.51 16.72 8.24
C CYS A 36 -12.98 15.41 7.69
N SER A 37 -12.62 14.45 8.54
CA SER A 37 -11.98 13.22 8.10
C SER A 37 -12.84 12.47 7.09
N PRO A 38 -12.32 12.07 5.93
CA PRO A 38 -13.04 11.23 4.98
C PRO A 38 -13.13 9.76 5.43
N LEU A 39 -12.51 9.42 6.56
CA LEU A 39 -12.38 8.06 7.08
C LEU A 39 -13.42 7.74 8.16
N ARG A 40 -14.13 8.75 8.66
CA ARG A 40 -15.18 8.64 9.68
C ARG A 40 -16.10 9.85 9.66
N GLU A 41 -17.22 9.73 10.33
CA GLU A 41 -18.12 10.88 10.58
C GLU A 41 -17.56 11.74 11.72
N GLU A 42 -17.36 13.03 11.47
CA GLU A 42 -16.95 14.00 12.45
C GLU A 42 -17.50 15.40 12.14
N THR A 43 -17.64 16.22 13.18
CA THR A 43 -18.15 17.59 13.06
C THR A 43 -17.05 18.65 13.11
N HIS A 44 -15.87 18.28 13.62
CA HIS A 44 -14.72 19.17 13.75
C HIS A 44 -13.61 18.75 12.78
N PRO A 45 -13.06 19.67 11.99
CA PRO A 45 -12.06 19.31 11.01
C PRO A 45 -10.75 18.90 11.70
N SER A 46 -10.36 17.65 11.52
CA SER A 46 -9.15 17.04 12.06
C SER A 46 -8.19 16.50 11.02
N PHE A 47 -8.61 16.47 9.76
CA PHE A 47 -7.83 15.94 8.64
C PHE A 47 -7.17 17.06 7.85
N LYS A 48 -5.84 17.11 7.86
CA LYS A 48 -5.03 18.12 7.17
C LYS A 48 -4.28 17.52 5.99
N VAL A 49 -4.31 18.19 4.86
CA VAL A 49 -3.49 17.91 3.67
C VAL A 49 -2.47 19.03 3.52
N ASP A 50 -1.20 18.68 3.54
CA ASP A 50 -0.08 19.56 3.18
C ASP A 50 0.03 19.58 1.65
N THR A 51 -0.18 20.73 1.03
CA THR A 51 -0.21 20.87 -0.44
C THR A 51 1.17 20.92 -1.06
N GLU A 52 2.20 21.32 -0.31
CA GLU A 52 3.58 21.36 -0.81
C GLU A 52 4.22 19.96 -0.80
N LYS A 53 4.03 19.24 0.32
CA LYS A 53 4.58 17.89 0.48
C LYS A 53 3.71 16.81 -0.16
N ASN A 54 2.45 17.14 -0.48
CA ASN A 54 1.41 16.20 -0.92
C ASN A 54 1.24 15.02 0.04
N LEU A 55 1.16 15.34 1.34
CA LEU A 55 0.95 14.38 2.42
C LEU A 55 -0.27 14.77 3.24
N TRP A 56 -0.89 13.79 3.86
CA TRP A 56 -2.00 14.03 4.78
C TRP A 56 -1.68 13.55 6.19
N ILE A 57 -2.37 14.14 7.16
CA ILE A 57 -2.39 13.73 8.56
C ILE A 57 -3.79 13.87 9.12
N ASP A 58 -4.25 12.84 9.81
CA ASP A 58 -5.45 12.85 10.64
C ASP A 58 -5.03 12.99 12.10
N TYR A 59 -5.24 14.16 12.66
CA TYR A 59 -4.82 14.46 14.04
C TYR A 59 -5.61 13.68 15.08
N ALA A 60 -6.85 13.29 14.81
CA ALA A 60 -7.65 12.54 15.77
C ALA A 60 -7.23 11.06 15.86
N GLU A 61 -6.71 10.48 14.76
CA GLU A 61 -6.14 9.12 14.76
C GLU A 61 -4.63 9.12 15.00
N GLY A 62 -3.95 10.25 14.87
CA GLY A 62 -2.49 10.33 14.89
C GLY A 62 -1.82 9.60 13.70
N ARG A 63 -2.52 9.51 12.58
CA ARG A 63 -2.06 8.78 11.38
C ARG A 63 -1.96 9.71 10.18
N GLY A 64 -1.03 9.40 9.30
CA GLY A 64 -0.83 10.16 8.07
C GLY A 64 -0.18 9.30 6.98
N GLY A 65 -0.02 9.89 5.79
CA GLY A 65 0.60 9.17 4.69
C GLY A 65 0.54 9.92 3.36
N SER A 66 0.76 9.17 2.29
CA SER A 66 0.69 9.60 0.90
C SER A 66 -0.72 9.44 0.32
N ILE A 67 -0.89 9.85 -0.93
CA ILE A 67 -2.13 9.62 -1.70
C ILE A 67 -2.49 8.13 -1.80
N ILE A 68 -1.49 7.25 -1.86
CA ILE A 68 -1.70 5.80 -1.97
C ILE A 68 -2.30 5.27 -0.66
N ASP A 69 -1.74 5.69 0.49
CA ASP A 69 -2.25 5.30 1.81
C ASP A 69 -3.68 5.80 2.03
N LEU A 70 -3.97 7.01 1.54
CA LEU A 70 -5.31 7.58 1.61
C LEU A 70 -6.32 6.81 0.75
N CYS A 71 -5.94 6.49 -0.49
CA CYS A 71 -6.77 5.71 -1.41
C CYS A 71 -7.11 4.34 -0.83
N MET A 72 -6.11 3.64 -0.28
CA MET A 72 -6.31 2.33 0.37
C MET A 72 -7.33 2.41 1.51
N ARG A 73 -7.29 3.48 2.31
CA ARG A 73 -8.18 3.66 3.45
C ARG A 73 -9.59 4.05 3.04
N ILE A 74 -9.75 5.02 2.13
CA ILE A 74 -11.07 5.48 1.68
C ILE A 74 -11.80 4.38 0.91
N GLU A 75 -11.08 3.62 0.09
CA GLU A 75 -11.68 2.63 -0.81
C GLU A 75 -11.63 1.19 -0.27
N GLY A 76 -11.00 0.98 0.90
CA GLY A 76 -10.86 -0.35 1.49
C GLY A 76 -10.13 -1.34 0.58
N CYS A 77 -9.16 -0.87 -0.22
CA CYS A 77 -8.51 -1.64 -1.25
C CYS A 77 -7.05 -1.96 -0.92
N THR A 78 -6.50 -2.93 -1.63
CA THR A 78 -5.08 -3.31 -1.51
C THR A 78 -4.16 -2.27 -2.15
N LEU A 79 -2.86 -2.31 -1.81
CA LEU A 79 -1.85 -1.45 -2.41
C LEU A 79 -1.84 -1.51 -3.95
N SER A 80 -1.93 -2.71 -4.50
CA SER A 80 -1.93 -2.93 -5.96
C SER A 80 -3.16 -2.31 -6.63
N GLU A 81 -4.31 -2.40 -5.97
CA GLU A 81 -5.55 -1.80 -6.47
C GLU A 81 -5.53 -0.27 -6.36
N ALA A 82 -5.03 0.27 -5.26
CA ALA A 82 -4.88 1.72 -5.08
C ALA A 82 -3.98 2.32 -6.16
N ILE A 83 -2.85 1.69 -6.44
CA ILE A 83 -1.93 2.11 -7.49
C ILE A 83 -2.60 2.07 -8.87
N ARG A 84 -3.32 0.98 -9.17
CA ARG A 84 -4.06 0.84 -10.45
C ARG A 84 -5.11 1.94 -10.61
N ARG A 85 -5.91 2.21 -9.58
CA ARG A 85 -6.97 3.22 -9.60
C ARG A 85 -6.42 4.63 -9.74
N LEU A 86 -5.37 4.97 -9.01
CA LEU A 86 -4.70 6.27 -9.10
C LEU A 86 -3.99 6.44 -10.44
N GLY A 87 -3.36 5.39 -10.98
CA GLY A 87 -2.72 5.42 -12.29
C GLY A 87 -3.68 5.67 -13.46
N GLN A 88 -4.94 5.25 -13.34
CA GLN A 88 -5.98 5.54 -14.33
C GLN A 88 -6.50 6.99 -14.25
N THR A 89 -6.19 7.70 -13.19
CA THR A 89 -6.72 9.04 -12.91
C THR A 89 -5.71 10.14 -13.27
N THR A 90 -4.44 9.80 -13.50
CA THR A 90 -3.41 10.76 -13.92
C THR A 90 -3.54 11.07 -15.42
N PRO A 91 -3.34 12.33 -15.87
CA PRO A 91 -3.46 12.73 -17.28
C PRO A 91 -2.52 11.99 -18.24
N ASP A 92 -1.49 11.34 -17.74
CA ASP A 92 -0.53 10.55 -18.50
C ASP A 92 -0.97 9.07 -18.74
N ALA A 93 -2.23 8.75 -18.37
CA ALA A 93 -2.75 7.38 -18.39
C ALA A 93 -3.06 6.82 -19.79
N THR A 94 -2.81 7.55 -20.88
CA THR A 94 -3.02 7.06 -22.24
C THR A 94 -2.06 5.92 -22.64
N ALA A 95 -1.02 5.67 -21.86
CA ALA A 95 -0.06 4.57 -22.11
C ALA A 95 -0.39 3.25 -21.38
N TYR A 96 -1.42 3.21 -20.51
CA TYR A 96 -1.67 2.05 -19.62
C TYR A 96 -2.95 1.26 -19.95
N SER A 97 -3.67 1.63 -21.00
CA SER A 97 -4.98 1.03 -21.35
C SER A 97 -4.93 -0.24 -22.20
N SER A 98 -3.81 -0.93 -22.31
CA SER A 98 -3.73 -2.13 -23.16
C SER A 98 -2.97 -3.29 -22.51
N ARG A 99 -3.39 -3.72 -21.32
CA ARG A 99 -3.17 -5.10 -20.84
C ARG A 99 -4.21 -5.45 -19.79
N ASN A 100 -5.43 -5.68 -20.24
CA ASN A 100 -6.42 -6.47 -19.53
C ASN A 100 -5.98 -7.94 -19.57
N ASP A 101 -5.21 -8.37 -18.56
CA ASP A 101 -5.01 -9.79 -18.28
C ASP A 101 -4.74 -9.95 -16.78
N PHE A 102 -5.78 -9.74 -15.97
CA PHE A 102 -5.83 -10.27 -14.61
C PHE A 102 -7.20 -10.86 -14.33
N ALA A 103 -7.46 -12.01 -14.96
CA ALA A 103 -8.38 -12.98 -14.42
C ALA A 103 -7.72 -13.61 -13.17
N PRO A 104 -8.48 -13.92 -12.09
CA PRO A 104 -7.91 -14.62 -10.95
C PRO A 104 -7.69 -16.08 -11.33
N ASN A 105 -6.53 -16.41 -11.86
CA ASN A 105 -6.09 -17.78 -12.02
C ASN A 105 -5.13 -18.11 -10.88
N ASN A 106 -5.64 -18.92 -9.97
CA ASN A 106 -4.97 -19.54 -8.87
C ASN A 106 -3.92 -20.55 -9.41
N SER A 107 -2.80 -20.07 -9.84
CA SER A 107 -1.57 -20.85 -10.11
C SER A 107 -0.57 -19.97 -10.85
N GLN A 108 0.46 -19.53 -10.16
CA GLN A 108 1.67 -18.83 -10.61
C GLN A 108 1.74 -17.34 -10.20
N LEU A 109 2.19 -17.14 -8.98
CA LEU A 109 2.88 -15.91 -8.58
C LEU A 109 4.22 -15.82 -9.33
N VAL A 110 4.17 -15.28 -10.54
CA VAL A 110 5.38 -14.88 -11.26
C VAL A 110 5.61 -13.41 -10.95
N MET A 111 6.46 -13.14 -10.00
CA MET A 111 7.04 -11.82 -9.77
C MET A 111 8.17 -11.61 -10.77
N ALA A 112 7.94 -10.77 -11.77
CA ALA A 112 8.99 -10.30 -12.66
C ALA A 112 9.53 -8.95 -12.18
N ALA A 113 10.81 -8.92 -11.97
CA ALA A 113 11.90 -8.09 -12.42
C ALA A 113 12.38 -6.95 -11.53
N ASN A 114 13.59 -6.97 -11.37
CA ASN A 114 14.78 -6.24 -10.92
C ASN A 114 15.26 -6.68 -9.53
N GLY A 115 16.19 -7.68 -9.56
CA GLY A 115 16.66 -8.40 -8.38
C GLY A 115 15.68 -9.50 -7.98
N ALA A 116 15.11 -10.17 -8.98
CA ALA A 116 14.01 -11.12 -8.87
C ALA A 116 14.23 -12.13 -7.75
N ARG A 117 13.41 -12.05 -6.73
CA ARG A 117 13.25 -13.15 -5.77
C ARG A 117 12.53 -14.27 -6.50
N ARG A 118 13.21 -15.37 -6.75
CA ARG A 118 12.60 -16.57 -7.30
C ARG A 118 12.06 -17.41 -6.15
N LEU A 119 10.75 -17.55 -6.05
CA LEU A 119 10.14 -18.44 -5.10
C LEU A 119 10.57 -19.88 -5.42
N ILE A 120 11.15 -20.58 -4.43
CA ILE A 120 11.57 -21.97 -4.57
C ILE A 120 10.49 -22.89 -4.01
N SER A 121 10.06 -22.64 -2.77
CA SER A 121 9.03 -23.45 -2.12
C SER A 121 8.33 -22.67 -1.00
N ILE A 122 7.13 -23.12 -0.69
CA ILE A 122 6.39 -22.71 0.50
C ILE A 122 6.13 -23.98 1.31
N SER A 123 6.44 -23.96 2.60
CA SER A 123 6.19 -25.09 3.49
C SER A 123 5.55 -24.64 4.79
N ASP A 124 4.79 -25.53 5.40
CA ASP A 124 4.18 -25.33 6.72
C ASP A 124 5.16 -25.67 7.86
N THR A 125 6.34 -26.17 7.51
CA THR A 125 7.37 -26.56 8.48
C THR A 125 8.41 -25.44 8.58
N LEU A 126 8.60 -24.92 9.79
CA LEU A 126 9.63 -23.93 10.09
C LEU A 126 10.96 -24.61 10.40
N PRO A 127 12.08 -24.15 9.83
CA PRO A 127 13.41 -24.62 10.22
C PRO A 127 13.68 -24.37 11.71
N PRO A 128 14.49 -25.20 12.40
CA PRO A 128 14.76 -25.08 13.83
C PRO A 128 15.26 -23.70 14.26
N TYR A 129 16.13 -23.08 13.46
CA TYR A 129 16.67 -21.76 13.76
C TYR A 129 15.61 -20.65 13.74
N LEU A 130 14.58 -20.76 12.87
CA LEU A 130 13.44 -19.82 12.85
C LEU A 130 12.50 -20.06 14.04
N GLN A 131 12.28 -21.31 14.43
CA GLN A 131 11.51 -21.65 15.62
C GLN A 131 12.17 -21.06 16.88
N GLU A 132 13.48 -21.22 17.00
CA GLU A 132 14.26 -20.68 18.10
C GLU A 132 14.24 -19.14 18.11
N TYR A 133 14.39 -18.49 16.96
CA TYR A 133 14.28 -17.04 16.84
C TYR A 133 12.90 -16.51 17.26
N LEU A 134 11.83 -17.16 16.78
CA LEU A 134 10.47 -16.74 17.11
C LEU A 134 10.16 -16.90 18.59
N THR A 135 10.60 -18.01 19.22
CA THR A 135 10.33 -18.28 20.64
C THR A 135 11.24 -17.48 21.56
N LYS A 136 12.57 -17.58 21.39
CA LYS A 136 13.53 -17.00 22.33
C LYS A 136 13.74 -15.48 22.15
N VAL A 137 13.75 -15.02 20.89
CA VAL A 137 14.02 -13.61 20.59
C VAL A 137 12.74 -12.78 20.50
N ARG A 138 11.68 -13.33 19.91
CA ARG A 138 10.43 -12.62 19.68
C ARG A 138 9.34 -12.93 20.70
N GLY A 139 9.53 -13.95 21.53
CA GLY A 139 8.55 -14.34 22.55
C GLY A 139 7.22 -14.84 22.00
N ILE A 140 7.22 -15.39 20.77
CA ILE A 140 6.01 -15.86 20.12
C ILE A 140 5.72 -17.29 20.52
N ASP A 141 4.48 -17.53 20.95
CA ASP A 141 3.98 -18.89 21.20
C ASP A 141 3.76 -19.62 19.87
N LEU A 142 4.64 -20.57 19.56
CA LEU A 142 4.62 -21.29 18.29
C LEU A 142 3.39 -22.19 18.15
N GLU A 143 2.87 -22.80 19.20
CA GLU A 143 1.69 -23.66 19.11
C GLU A 143 0.49 -22.89 18.60
N ARG A 144 0.34 -21.66 19.06
CA ARG A 144 -0.73 -20.76 18.63
C ARG A 144 -0.48 -20.11 17.27
N ALA A 145 0.79 -19.88 16.93
CA ALA A 145 1.17 -19.18 15.71
C ALA A 145 1.29 -20.10 14.48
N MET A 146 1.66 -21.38 14.66
CA MET A 146 1.90 -22.33 13.56
C MET A 146 0.79 -22.41 12.51
N PRO A 147 -0.50 -22.40 12.84
CA PRO A 147 -1.56 -22.42 11.82
C PRO A 147 -1.55 -21.24 10.85
N PHE A 148 -0.92 -20.13 11.25
CA PHE A 148 -0.87 -18.88 10.49
C PHE A 148 0.48 -18.61 9.85
N LEU A 149 1.49 -19.47 10.11
CA LEU A 149 2.85 -19.29 9.63
C LEU A 149 3.13 -20.17 8.40
N LYS A 150 3.85 -19.59 7.44
CA LYS A 150 4.38 -20.30 6.28
C LYS A 150 5.86 -19.97 6.14
N CYS A 151 6.68 -20.98 5.91
CA CYS A 151 8.08 -20.79 5.56
C CYS A 151 8.19 -20.62 4.03
N ILE A 152 8.76 -19.52 3.61
CA ILE A 152 8.98 -19.21 2.20
C ILE A 152 10.46 -19.30 1.89
N ASN A 153 10.84 -20.23 1.04
CA ASN A 153 12.19 -20.32 0.51
C ASN A 153 12.26 -19.60 -0.84
N TYR A 154 13.20 -18.68 -0.97
CA TYR A 154 13.37 -17.91 -2.19
C TYR A 154 14.84 -17.71 -2.55
N GLU A 155 15.12 -17.45 -3.81
CA GLU A 155 16.44 -17.18 -4.33
C GLU A 155 16.53 -15.71 -4.82
N VAL A 156 17.61 -15.03 -4.47
CA VAL A 156 17.94 -13.70 -4.96
C VAL A 156 19.38 -13.72 -5.49
N LYS A 157 19.57 -13.40 -6.75
CA LYS A 157 20.90 -13.36 -7.39
C LYS A 157 21.72 -14.61 -7.12
N GLY A 158 21.10 -15.79 -7.21
CA GLY A 158 21.74 -17.10 -7.00
C GLY A 158 21.96 -17.49 -5.53
N ARG A 159 21.52 -16.71 -4.56
CA ARG A 159 21.57 -17.05 -3.13
C ARG A 159 20.18 -17.46 -2.63
N ARG A 160 20.12 -18.57 -1.91
CA ARG A 160 18.89 -19.08 -1.28
C ARG A 160 18.73 -18.52 0.14
N TYR A 161 17.50 -18.16 0.48
CA TYR A 161 17.09 -17.62 1.77
C TYR A 161 15.86 -18.36 2.27
#